data_f6b6311e948e5bc2584421557c7d0d05
#
_entry.id   f6b6311e948e5bc2584421557c7d0d05
#
_cell.length_a   1.000
_cell.length_b   1.000
_cell.length_c   1.000
_cell.angle_alpha   90.00
_cell.angle_beta   90.00
_cell.angle_gamma   90.00
#
_symmetry.space_group_name_H-M   'P 1'
#
loop_
_entity.id
_entity.type
_entity.pdbx_description
1 polymer ?
#
loop_
_entity_poly.entity_id
_entity_poly.type
_entity_poly.pdbx_seq_one_letter_code
_entity_poly.pdbx_strand_id
1 'polypeptide(L)'
;MNLYFAPLEGIGGYIYRNAQADYFEKADKYYSPFLAPNQNRSISPKEYKDIAPEHNEDITLVPQIMANNAEIFLKAAQELEQLGYKEINLNLGCPSQTVVTKGKGAGLLRDLEKLDQFLDTVFQDLSLIHISEPTRLDVI
;
A
#
# COMPACT_ATOMS: atom_id res chain seq x y z
N MET A 1 -16.10 -7.57 15.32
CA MET A 1 -15.05 -8.21 14.49
C MET A 1 -14.69 -7.19 13.43
N ASN A 2 -13.42 -6.88 13.23
CA ASN A 2 -13.02 -5.94 12.17
C ASN A 2 -12.93 -6.69 10.85
N LEU A 3 -13.54 -6.14 9.81
CA LEU A 3 -13.53 -6.67 8.44
C LEU A 3 -12.63 -5.79 7.58
N TYR A 4 -11.61 -6.35 6.98
CA TYR A 4 -10.68 -5.66 6.09
C TYR A 4 -10.76 -6.21 4.68
N PHE A 5 -10.91 -5.29 3.71
CA PHE A 5 -10.98 -5.65 2.31
C PHE A 5 -9.58 -5.67 1.69
N ALA A 6 -9.08 -6.88 1.41
CA ALA A 6 -7.74 -7.08 0.88
C ALA A 6 -7.61 -6.52 -0.55
N PRO A 7 -6.42 -6.01 -0.93
CA PRO A 7 -6.17 -5.55 -2.28
C PRO A 7 -6.08 -6.73 -3.25
N LEU A 8 -6.66 -6.55 -4.44
CA LEU A 8 -6.55 -7.52 -5.52
C LEU A 8 -6.04 -6.80 -6.78
N GLU A 9 -4.80 -7.09 -7.16
CA GLU A 9 -4.15 -6.47 -8.32
C GLU A 9 -4.97 -6.68 -9.60
N GLY A 10 -5.19 -5.60 -10.33
CA GLY A 10 -5.96 -5.60 -11.58
C GLY A 10 -7.49 -5.62 -11.42
N ILE A 11 -8.03 -5.94 -10.24
CA ILE A 11 -9.47 -6.03 -9.98
C ILE A 11 -9.91 -5.06 -8.90
N GLY A 12 -9.21 -5.01 -7.77
CA GLY A 12 -9.59 -4.27 -6.56
C GLY A 12 -9.40 -2.74 -6.65
N GLY A 13 -9.57 -2.15 -7.83
CA GLY A 13 -9.54 -0.71 -8.03
C GLY A 13 -10.74 0.01 -7.39
N TYR A 14 -10.74 1.36 -7.43
CA TYR A 14 -11.76 2.17 -6.74
C TYR A 14 -13.19 1.84 -7.17
N ILE A 15 -13.42 1.52 -8.45
CA ILE A 15 -14.76 1.14 -8.95
C ILE A 15 -15.26 -0.12 -8.25
N TYR A 16 -14.38 -1.13 -8.12
CA TYR A 16 -14.75 -2.38 -7.47
C TYR A 16 -14.95 -2.20 -5.96
N ARG A 17 -14.08 -1.41 -5.29
CA ARG A 17 -14.22 -1.12 -3.86
C ARG A 17 -15.52 -0.41 -3.54
N ASN A 18 -15.88 0.61 -4.34
CA ASN A 18 -17.13 1.34 -4.16
C ASN A 18 -18.34 0.45 -4.44
N ALA A 19 -18.32 -0.35 -5.50
CA ALA A 19 -19.40 -1.30 -5.78
C ALA A 19 -19.57 -2.32 -4.63
N GLN A 20 -18.47 -2.83 -4.06
CA GLN A 20 -18.55 -3.71 -2.91
C GLN A 20 -19.16 -2.98 -1.69
N ALA A 21 -18.75 -1.75 -1.42
CA ALA A 21 -19.27 -0.96 -0.30
C ALA A 21 -20.76 -0.58 -0.46
N ASP A 22 -21.22 -0.40 -1.71
CA ASP A 22 -22.59 0.00 -2.01
C ASP A 22 -23.58 -1.18 -1.95
N TYR A 23 -23.14 -2.36 -2.39
CA TYR A 23 -24.03 -3.51 -2.57
C TYR A 23 -23.86 -4.61 -1.51
N PHE A 24 -22.83 -4.52 -0.66
CA PHE A 24 -22.54 -5.50 0.38
C PHE A 24 -22.26 -4.81 1.72
N GLU A 25 -22.01 -5.59 2.76
CA GLU A 25 -21.57 -5.05 4.06
C GLU A 25 -20.23 -4.33 3.89
N LYS A 26 -20.18 -3.07 4.33
CA LYS A 26 -18.94 -2.27 4.27
C LYS A 26 -17.86 -2.87 5.16
N ALA A 27 -16.66 -2.96 4.63
CA ALA A 27 -15.49 -3.27 5.43
C ALA A 27 -15.06 -2.06 6.28
N ASP A 28 -14.43 -2.32 7.43
CA ASP A 28 -13.87 -1.26 8.28
C ASP A 28 -12.72 -0.53 7.58
N LYS A 29 -11.94 -1.25 6.75
CA LYS A 29 -10.85 -0.71 5.93
C LYS A 29 -10.78 -1.41 4.58
N TYR A 30 -10.40 -0.64 3.57
CA TYR A 30 -10.10 -1.11 2.22
C TYR A 30 -8.64 -0.82 1.90
N TYR A 31 -7.93 -1.79 1.34
CA TYR A 31 -6.55 -1.60 0.91
C TYR A 31 -6.50 -1.44 -0.61
N SER A 32 -5.73 -0.45 -1.10
CA SER A 32 -5.53 -0.29 -2.54
C SER A 32 -4.63 -1.38 -3.11
N PRO A 33 -4.73 -1.73 -4.41
CA PRO A 33 -3.60 -2.32 -5.11
C PRO A 33 -2.33 -1.52 -4.85
N PHE A 34 -1.17 -2.18 -4.83
CA PHE A 34 0.05 -1.52 -4.43
C PHE A 34 0.48 -0.42 -5.41
N LEU A 35 0.91 0.70 -4.84
CA LEU A 35 1.64 1.75 -5.56
C LEU A 35 3.10 1.30 -5.71
N ALA A 36 3.67 1.49 -6.90
CA ALA A 36 5.02 1.08 -7.23
C ALA A 36 5.93 2.28 -7.50
N PRO A 37 6.32 3.07 -6.48
CA PRO A 37 7.14 4.25 -6.65
C PRO A 37 8.53 3.90 -7.20
N ASN A 38 9.15 4.88 -7.87
CA ASN A 38 10.51 4.81 -8.35
C ASN A 38 11.21 6.18 -8.22
N GLN A 39 12.49 6.26 -8.58
CA GLN A 39 13.29 7.49 -8.44
C GLN A 39 12.69 8.71 -9.16
N ASN A 40 12.03 8.48 -10.29
CA ASN A 40 11.49 9.56 -11.13
C ASN A 40 10.06 9.95 -10.76
N ARG A 41 9.32 9.08 -10.08
CA ARG A 41 7.89 9.27 -9.82
C ARG A 41 7.45 8.47 -8.60
N SER A 42 6.78 9.14 -7.67
CA SER A 42 6.22 8.51 -6.47
C SER A 42 4.88 7.83 -6.76
N ILE A 43 3.95 8.52 -7.43
CA ILE A 43 2.62 8.02 -7.76
C ILE A 43 2.35 8.27 -9.25
N SER A 44 1.96 7.23 -9.98
CA SER A 44 1.59 7.36 -11.39
C SER A 44 0.17 7.93 -11.55
N PRO A 45 -0.17 8.54 -12.71
CA PRO A 45 -1.53 9.03 -12.95
C PRO A 45 -2.62 7.97 -12.80
N LYS A 46 -2.32 6.72 -13.17
CA LYS A 46 -3.24 5.58 -13.00
C LYS A 46 -3.44 5.25 -11.52
N GLU A 47 -2.34 5.18 -10.77
CA GLU A 47 -2.36 4.93 -9.32
C GLU A 47 -3.06 6.08 -8.58
N TYR A 48 -2.73 7.33 -8.93
CA TYR A 48 -3.40 8.51 -8.37
C TYR A 48 -4.92 8.45 -8.57
N LYS A 49 -5.38 8.15 -9.80
CA LYS A 49 -6.82 8.01 -10.08
C LYS A 49 -7.48 6.96 -9.19
N ASP A 50 -6.78 5.87 -8.87
CA ASP A 50 -7.31 4.80 -8.04
C ASP A 50 -7.44 5.19 -6.56
N ILE A 51 -6.50 5.99 -6.07
CA ILE A 51 -6.46 6.41 -4.67
C ILE A 51 -6.94 7.84 -4.44
N ALA A 52 -7.40 8.56 -5.47
CA ALA A 52 -7.87 9.93 -5.33
C ALA A 52 -8.97 10.02 -4.25
N PRO A 53 -8.87 10.96 -3.28
CA PRO A 53 -9.84 11.07 -2.19
C PRO A 53 -11.29 11.17 -2.70
N GLU A 54 -11.52 11.92 -3.77
CA GLU A 54 -12.84 12.10 -4.39
C GLU A 54 -13.44 10.82 -4.97
N HIS A 55 -12.62 9.79 -5.24
CA HIS A 55 -13.08 8.49 -5.70
C HIS A 55 -13.30 7.49 -4.56
N ASN A 56 -12.96 7.85 -3.32
CA ASN A 56 -12.97 6.95 -2.17
C ASN A 56 -13.64 7.59 -0.92
N GLU A 57 -14.53 8.57 -1.11
CA GLU A 57 -15.14 9.36 -0.02
C GLU A 57 -15.95 8.50 0.96
N ASP A 58 -16.62 7.47 0.45
CA ASP A 58 -17.54 6.64 1.23
C ASP A 58 -16.88 5.45 1.94
N ILE A 59 -15.57 5.29 1.80
CA ILE A 59 -14.81 4.17 2.38
C ILE A 59 -13.57 4.65 3.13
N THR A 60 -13.12 3.86 4.09
CA THR A 60 -11.81 4.07 4.72
C THR A 60 -10.73 3.38 3.88
N LEU A 61 -10.13 4.11 2.94
CA LEU A 61 -9.05 3.57 2.12
C LEU A 61 -7.70 3.71 2.82
N VAL A 62 -6.92 2.63 2.81
CA VAL A 62 -5.51 2.59 3.21
C VAL A 62 -4.67 2.31 1.95
N PRO A 63 -3.94 3.29 1.43
CA PRO A 63 -3.05 3.08 0.30
C PRO A 63 -1.92 2.11 0.65
N GLN A 64 -1.60 1.20 -0.28
CA GLN A 64 -0.52 0.24 -0.10
C GLN A 64 0.68 0.63 -0.98
N ILE A 65 1.89 0.68 -0.39
CA ILE A 65 3.14 0.97 -1.10
C ILE A 65 3.99 -0.31 -1.18
N MET A 66 4.57 -0.56 -2.35
CA MET A 66 5.56 -1.61 -2.55
C MET A 66 6.91 -1.01 -2.96
N ALA A 67 7.83 -0.95 -2.02
CA ALA A 67 9.17 -0.41 -2.21
C ALA A 67 10.21 -1.25 -1.46
N ASN A 68 11.48 -1.12 -1.85
CA ASN A 68 12.65 -1.70 -1.17
C ASN A 68 13.75 -0.65 -0.94
N ASN A 69 13.43 0.62 -1.13
CA ASN A 69 14.29 1.76 -0.85
C ASN A 69 13.50 2.73 0.02
N ALA A 70 14.07 3.09 1.18
CA ALA A 70 13.39 3.90 2.19
C ALA A 70 13.10 5.33 1.71
N GLU A 71 14.02 5.98 0.99
CA GLU A 71 13.82 7.34 0.48
C GLU A 71 12.66 7.40 -0.53
N ILE A 72 12.58 6.39 -1.42
CA ILE A 72 11.49 6.28 -2.40
C ILE A 72 10.15 6.03 -1.69
N PHE A 73 10.15 5.19 -0.65
CA PHE A 73 8.97 4.93 0.17
C PHE A 73 8.51 6.20 0.89
N LEU A 74 9.42 6.89 1.57
CA LEU A 74 9.14 8.12 2.32
C LEU A 74 8.58 9.23 1.42
N LYS A 75 9.14 9.39 0.23
CA LYS A 75 8.63 10.37 -0.74
C LYS A 75 7.18 10.06 -1.14
N ALA A 76 6.86 8.79 -1.42
CA ALA A 76 5.49 8.38 -1.73
C ALA A 76 4.57 8.56 -0.51
N ALA A 77 5.04 8.23 0.70
CA ALA A 77 4.29 8.42 1.94
C ALA A 77 3.95 9.89 2.18
N GLN A 78 4.89 10.81 1.96
CA GLN A 78 4.65 12.25 2.08
C GLN A 78 3.59 12.75 1.07
N GLU A 79 3.60 12.27 -0.16
CA GLU A 79 2.56 12.60 -1.14
C GLU A 79 1.18 12.09 -0.69
N LEU A 80 1.11 10.88 -0.12
CA LEU A 80 -0.13 10.33 0.43
C LEU A 80 -0.63 11.12 1.64
N GLU A 81 0.27 11.58 2.51
CA GLU A 81 -0.07 12.47 3.63
C GLU A 81 -0.68 13.79 3.15
N GLN A 82 -0.10 14.39 2.09
CA GLN A 82 -0.64 15.61 1.48
C GLN A 82 -2.03 15.40 0.88
N LEU A 83 -2.36 14.18 0.44
CA LEU A 83 -3.70 13.79 0.01
C LEU A 83 -4.66 13.54 1.17
N GLY A 84 -4.19 13.61 2.43
CA GLY A 84 -5.00 13.45 3.63
C GLY A 84 -5.00 12.03 4.22
N TYR A 85 -4.24 11.10 3.68
CA TYR A 85 -4.10 9.75 4.23
C TYR A 85 -3.29 9.77 5.53
N LYS A 86 -3.81 9.11 6.57
CA LYS A 86 -3.17 9.01 7.89
C LYS A 86 -2.60 7.62 8.17
N GLU A 87 -2.89 6.69 7.31
CA GLU A 87 -2.43 5.30 7.40
C GLU A 87 -1.99 4.84 6.01
N ILE A 88 -0.87 4.16 5.95
CA ILE A 88 -0.36 3.50 4.75
C ILE A 88 0.01 2.06 5.08
N ASN A 89 -0.03 1.20 4.08
CA ASN A 89 0.35 -0.20 4.21
C ASN A 89 1.63 -0.48 3.40
N LEU A 90 2.59 -1.17 4.00
CA LEU A 90 3.79 -1.64 3.31
C LEU A 90 3.57 -3.06 2.79
N ASN A 91 3.69 -3.27 1.48
CA ASN A 91 3.59 -4.60 0.89
C ASN A 91 4.89 -5.38 1.05
N LEU A 92 4.88 -6.36 1.96
CA LEU A 92 5.94 -7.36 2.15
C LEU A 92 5.51 -8.78 1.74
N GLY A 93 4.31 -8.93 1.20
CA GLY A 93 3.71 -10.24 0.95
C GLY A 93 3.65 -10.68 -0.52
N CYS A 94 3.76 -9.77 -1.49
CA CYS A 94 3.60 -10.12 -2.90
C CYS A 94 4.64 -11.15 -3.37
N PRO A 95 4.21 -12.38 -3.75
CA PRO A 95 5.12 -13.47 -4.13
C PRO A 95 5.45 -13.47 -5.63
N SER A 96 4.92 -12.54 -6.41
CA SER A 96 5.13 -12.49 -7.86
C SER A 96 6.62 -12.52 -8.21
N GLN A 97 7.02 -13.41 -9.11
CA GLN A 97 8.42 -13.58 -9.51
C GLN A 97 9.04 -12.26 -9.98
N THR A 98 8.31 -11.45 -10.72
CA THR A 98 8.79 -10.14 -11.21
C THR A 98 9.02 -9.11 -10.10
N VAL A 99 8.32 -9.26 -8.98
CA VAL A 99 8.45 -8.42 -7.78
C VAL A 99 9.62 -8.92 -6.92
N VAL A 100 9.63 -10.22 -6.64
CA VAL A 100 10.62 -10.88 -5.78
C VAL A 100 12.04 -10.79 -6.35
N THR A 101 12.23 -10.92 -7.66
CA THR A 101 13.54 -10.75 -8.32
C THR A 101 14.11 -9.35 -8.17
N LYS A 102 13.25 -8.34 -7.97
CA LYS A 102 13.65 -6.96 -7.71
C LYS A 102 13.86 -6.66 -6.22
N GLY A 103 13.80 -7.67 -5.35
CA GLY A 103 13.91 -7.51 -3.89
C GLY A 103 12.76 -6.73 -3.27
N LYS A 104 11.56 -6.71 -3.90
CA LYS A 104 10.34 -6.05 -3.40
C LYS A 104 9.32 -7.09 -2.94
N GLY A 105 8.27 -6.64 -2.25
CA GLY A 105 7.26 -7.53 -1.70
C GLY A 105 7.90 -8.63 -0.85
N ALA A 106 7.52 -9.89 -1.03
CA ALA A 106 8.14 -11.02 -0.31
C ALA A 106 9.65 -11.16 -0.55
N GLY A 107 10.19 -10.56 -1.62
CA GLY A 107 11.62 -10.55 -1.90
C GLY A 107 12.45 -9.76 -0.89
N LEU A 108 11.88 -8.74 -0.24
CA LEU A 108 12.59 -7.97 0.79
C LEU A 108 12.83 -8.78 2.07
N LEU A 109 11.96 -9.76 2.36
CA LEU A 109 12.10 -10.66 3.52
C LEU A 109 13.29 -11.63 3.42
N ARG A 110 13.93 -11.76 2.26
CA ARG A 110 15.08 -12.65 2.08
C ARG A 110 16.36 -12.11 2.70
N ASP A 111 16.44 -10.80 2.93
CA ASP A 111 17.59 -10.12 3.46
C ASP A 111 17.15 -9.29 4.67
N LEU A 112 17.27 -9.90 5.86
CA LEU A 112 16.81 -9.29 7.11
C LEU A 112 17.59 -8.02 7.48
N GLU A 113 18.86 -7.95 7.14
CA GLU A 113 19.66 -6.74 7.40
C GLU A 113 19.17 -5.55 6.57
N LYS A 114 18.85 -5.79 5.30
CA LYS A 114 18.24 -4.75 4.45
C LYS A 114 16.84 -4.37 4.91
N LEU A 115 16.05 -5.34 5.35
CA LEU A 115 14.73 -5.06 5.90
C LEU A 115 14.84 -4.19 7.14
N ASP A 116 15.71 -4.53 8.08
CA ASP A 116 15.94 -3.75 9.30
C ASP A 116 16.38 -2.32 8.97
N GLN A 117 17.39 -2.15 8.12
CA GLN A 117 17.85 -0.83 7.67
C GLN A 117 16.75 -0.01 6.99
N PHE A 118 15.93 -0.66 6.15
CA PHE A 118 14.79 -0.03 5.50
C PHE A 118 13.76 0.45 6.54
N LEU A 119 13.39 -0.42 7.49
CA LEU A 119 12.39 -0.10 8.52
C LEU A 119 12.92 0.98 9.48
N ASP A 120 14.18 0.87 9.93
CA ASP A 120 14.80 1.89 10.80
C ASP A 120 14.76 3.28 10.15
N THR A 121 15.14 3.38 8.87
CA THR A 121 15.10 4.65 8.14
C THR A 121 13.67 5.17 8.01
N VAL A 122 12.73 4.29 7.65
CA VAL A 122 11.32 4.66 7.49
C VAL A 122 10.74 5.16 8.81
N PHE A 123 10.97 4.45 9.92
CA PHE A 123 10.40 4.82 11.23
C PHE A 123 11.09 6.03 11.88
N GLN A 124 12.33 6.34 11.54
CA GLN A 124 12.99 7.56 12.00
C GLN A 124 12.36 8.83 11.39
N ASP A 125 11.95 8.76 10.12
CA ASP A 125 11.44 9.92 9.39
C ASP A 125 9.90 10.01 9.37
N LEU A 126 9.19 8.91 9.61
CA LEU A 126 7.74 8.89 9.70
C LEU A 126 7.25 9.21 11.12
N SER A 127 7.17 10.48 11.45
CA SER A 127 6.67 10.91 12.78
C SER A 127 5.13 10.90 12.90
N LEU A 128 4.35 10.79 11.82
CA LEU A 128 2.91 11.04 11.82
C LEU A 128 2.03 10.02 11.06
N ILE A 129 2.61 9.02 10.36
CA ILE A 129 1.83 8.05 9.59
C ILE A 129 1.92 6.68 10.25
N HIS A 130 0.77 6.07 10.54
CA HIS A 130 0.72 4.68 10.98
C HIS A 130 0.98 3.73 9.81
N ILE A 131 1.99 2.86 9.94
CA ILE A 131 2.20 1.75 9.01
C ILE A 131 1.47 0.55 9.59
N SER A 132 0.45 0.07 8.89
CA SER A 132 -0.22 -1.18 9.23
C SER A 132 0.65 -2.39 8.82
N GLU A 133 0.54 -3.48 9.57
CA GLU A 133 1.24 -4.72 9.25
C GLU A 133 0.90 -5.22 7.84
N PRO A 134 1.88 -5.83 7.16
CA PRO A 134 1.65 -6.40 5.83
C PRO A 134 0.58 -7.46 5.90
N THR A 135 -0.48 -7.30 5.13
CA THR A 135 -1.46 -8.35 4.92
C THR A 135 -0.80 -9.49 4.16
N ARG A 136 -0.55 -10.60 4.83
CA ARG A 136 -0.25 -11.86 4.19
C ARG A 136 -1.54 -12.35 3.52
N LEU A 137 -1.57 -12.31 2.20
CA LEU A 137 -2.56 -13.06 1.45
C LEU A 137 -2.18 -14.54 1.58
N ASP A 138 -2.82 -15.23 2.50
CA ASP A 138 -2.83 -16.68 2.45
C ASP A 138 -3.63 -17.07 1.21
N VAL A 139 -2.92 -17.45 0.17
CA VAL A 139 -3.52 -18.05 -1.01
C VAL A 139 -3.97 -19.45 -0.59
N ILE A 140 -5.30 -19.61 -0.49
CA ILE A 140 -5.94 -20.92 -0.39
C ILE A 140 -5.88 -21.58 -1.78
#